data_2c80617a9381edd650e110bd1635a8ef
#
_entry.id   2c80617a9381edd650e110bd1635a8ef
#
_cell.length_a   1.000
_cell.length_b   1.000
_cell.length_c   1.000
_cell.angle_alpha   90.00
_cell.angle_beta   90.00
_cell.angle_gamma   90.00
#
_symmetry.space_group_name_H-M   'P 1'
#
loop_
_entity.id
_entity.type
_entity.pdbx_description
1 polymer ?
#
loop_
_entity_poly.entity_id
_entity_poly.type
_entity_poly.pdbx_seq_one_letter_code
_entity_poly.pdbx_strand_id
1 'polypeptide(L)'
;LKTFKAYYCGLCKAIGKRCSQSARLGLSYDITFLAIVLSSVCKNEISMKDKKCVLHPIRENICVENDTALNYAADMGVILTYLKLLDDWNDDKSIKALFSMLLFANGVRKAKKHYPREYESIRKCLDELSRLEKNNCKEIDETADCFARILEILFTPDFIEDKDKKRILAWLGYNTGRWIYIIDAYNDLEKDVKKNDYNTFKAKYEDKNAQEIKDTIREDLYTSMTFTLE
;
A
#
# COMPACT_ATOMS: atom_id res chain seq x y z
N LEU A 1 -16.56 -13.70 1.49
CA LEU A 1 -16.98 -12.55 0.65
C LEU A 1 -17.80 -11.51 1.44
N LYS A 2 -18.76 -11.94 2.31
CA LYS A 2 -19.61 -11.02 3.11
C LYS A 2 -18.79 -10.17 4.07
N THR A 3 -17.86 -10.78 4.80
CA THR A 3 -16.96 -10.10 5.76
C THR A 3 -16.12 -9.03 5.07
N PHE A 4 -15.49 -9.36 3.94
CA PHE A 4 -14.70 -8.39 3.18
C PHE A 4 -15.53 -7.16 2.76
N LYS A 5 -16.77 -7.40 2.26
CA LYS A 5 -17.69 -6.31 1.91
C LYS A 5 -18.03 -5.43 3.11
N ALA A 6 -18.22 -6.03 4.30
CA ALA A 6 -18.55 -5.28 5.51
C ALA A 6 -17.38 -4.35 5.91
N TYR A 7 -16.14 -4.83 5.82
CA TYR A 7 -14.94 -4.00 6.03
C TYR A 7 -14.79 -2.93 4.96
N TYR A 8 -14.94 -3.27 3.69
CA TYR A 8 -14.85 -2.32 2.58
C TYR A 8 -15.86 -1.17 2.71
N CYS A 9 -17.12 -1.49 3.02
CA CYS A 9 -18.16 -0.49 3.27
C CYS A 9 -17.91 0.32 4.54
N GLY A 10 -17.43 -0.33 5.61
CA GLY A 10 -17.03 0.32 6.85
C GLY A 10 -15.88 1.30 6.63
N LEU A 11 -14.85 0.87 5.90
CA LEU A 11 -13.69 1.68 5.54
C LEU A 11 -14.08 2.91 4.71
N CYS A 12 -14.95 2.75 3.70
CA CYS A 12 -15.50 3.85 2.93
C CYS A 12 -16.13 4.94 3.82
N LYS A 13 -16.90 4.51 4.84
CA LYS A 13 -17.54 5.42 5.78
C LYS A 13 -16.53 6.05 6.75
N ALA A 14 -15.57 5.27 7.22
CA ALA A 14 -14.50 5.77 8.09
C ALA A 14 -13.68 6.87 7.39
N ILE A 15 -13.26 6.65 6.13
CA ILE A 15 -12.58 7.66 5.32
C ILE A 15 -13.41 8.94 5.22
N GLY A 16 -14.70 8.82 4.85
CA GLY A 16 -15.59 9.98 4.70
C GLY A 16 -15.78 10.78 5.99
N LYS A 17 -15.84 10.10 7.15
CA LYS A 17 -16.04 10.72 8.47
C LYS A 17 -14.75 11.32 9.02
N ARG A 18 -13.64 10.59 8.94
CA ARG A 18 -12.36 10.97 9.56
C ARG A 18 -11.55 11.95 8.71
N CYS A 19 -11.50 11.71 7.42
CA CYS A 19 -10.69 12.47 6.48
C CYS A 19 -11.56 13.49 5.71
N SER A 20 -12.13 13.08 4.58
CA SER A 20 -13.07 13.90 3.80
C SER A 20 -13.95 13.04 2.90
N GLN A 21 -15.06 13.60 2.39
CA GLN A 21 -15.93 12.87 1.48
C GLN A 21 -15.24 12.56 0.15
N SER A 22 -14.42 13.50 -0.36
CA SER A 22 -13.62 13.31 -1.58
C SER A 22 -12.54 12.24 -1.42
N ALA A 23 -11.96 12.09 -0.22
CA ALA A 23 -10.94 11.07 0.04
C ALA A 23 -11.45 9.62 -0.09
N ARG A 24 -12.77 9.39 -0.14
CA ARG A 24 -13.36 8.06 -0.44
C ARG A 24 -12.95 7.53 -1.82
N LEU A 25 -12.53 8.40 -2.73
CA LEU A 25 -11.99 7.99 -4.03
C LEU A 25 -10.69 7.19 -3.91
N GLY A 26 -9.98 7.30 -2.80
CA GLY A 26 -8.79 6.49 -2.48
C GLY A 26 -9.09 5.15 -1.81
N LEU A 27 -10.37 4.73 -1.74
CA LEU A 27 -10.74 3.43 -1.19
C LEU A 27 -10.19 2.30 -2.08
N SER A 28 -9.38 1.41 -1.49
CA SER A 28 -8.78 0.27 -2.20
C SER A 28 -9.04 -1.05 -1.48
N TYR A 29 -8.80 -2.14 -2.20
CA TYR A 29 -8.86 -3.50 -1.64
C TYR A 29 -7.69 -3.76 -0.70
N ASP A 30 -6.51 -3.21 -0.99
CA ASP A 30 -5.28 -3.40 -0.21
C ASP A 30 -5.43 -2.81 1.19
N ILE A 31 -5.98 -1.60 1.29
CA ILE A 31 -6.26 -0.96 2.58
C ILE A 31 -7.38 -1.67 3.33
N THR A 32 -8.35 -2.25 2.62
CA THR A 32 -9.37 -3.11 3.24
C THR A 32 -8.74 -4.38 3.81
N PHE A 33 -7.79 -4.99 3.11
CA PHE A 33 -7.02 -6.14 3.60
C PHE A 33 -6.22 -5.77 4.86
N LEU A 34 -5.51 -4.64 4.86
CA LEU A 34 -4.82 -4.14 6.04
C LEU A 34 -5.77 -4.02 7.25
N ALA A 35 -6.95 -3.41 7.06
CA ALA A 35 -7.95 -3.28 8.11
C ALA A 35 -8.37 -4.66 8.69
N ILE A 36 -8.61 -5.64 7.82
CA ILE A 36 -9.00 -7.00 8.22
C ILE A 36 -7.89 -7.68 9.02
N VAL A 37 -6.64 -7.63 8.53
CA VAL A 37 -5.49 -8.25 9.22
C VAL A 37 -5.30 -7.63 10.60
N LEU A 38 -5.26 -6.31 10.70
CA LEU A 38 -5.08 -5.64 11.98
C LEU A 38 -6.25 -5.91 12.94
N SER A 39 -7.51 -5.87 12.46
CA SER A 39 -8.67 -6.20 13.29
C SER A 39 -8.63 -7.64 13.81
N SER A 40 -8.14 -8.59 13.01
CA SER A 40 -8.05 -10.00 13.43
C SER A 40 -7.09 -10.25 14.58
N VAL A 41 -6.10 -9.35 14.75
CA VAL A 41 -5.10 -9.43 15.83
C VAL A 41 -5.55 -8.67 17.08
N CYS A 42 -6.46 -7.69 16.92
CA CYS A 42 -7.08 -6.96 18.03
C CYS A 42 -8.13 -7.85 18.72
N LYS A 43 -8.16 -7.81 20.06
CA LYS A 43 -9.15 -8.56 20.85
C LYS A 43 -10.52 -7.86 20.96
N ASN A 44 -10.79 -6.85 20.12
CA ASN A 44 -12.01 -6.06 20.20
C ASN A 44 -13.18 -6.80 19.53
N GLU A 45 -14.36 -6.73 20.14
CA GLU A 45 -15.59 -7.19 19.49
C GLU A 45 -15.89 -6.30 18.28
N ILE A 46 -16.04 -6.93 17.11
CA ILE A 46 -16.35 -6.24 15.87
C ILE A 46 -17.85 -5.94 15.85
N SER A 47 -18.20 -4.67 15.90
CA SER A 47 -19.59 -4.23 15.71
C SER A 47 -19.92 -4.12 14.24
N MET A 48 -20.97 -4.81 13.82
CA MET A 48 -21.50 -4.75 12.44
C MET A 48 -22.91 -4.18 12.46
N LYS A 49 -23.19 -3.20 11.59
CA LYS A 49 -24.51 -2.57 11.46
C LYS A 49 -24.91 -2.40 10.01
N ASP A 50 -26.20 -2.54 9.74
CA ASP A 50 -26.77 -2.21 8.45
C ASP A 50 -26.79 -0.70 8.26
N LYS A 51 -26.23 -0.24 7.16
CA LYS A 51 -26.19 1.19 6.81
C LYS A 51 -26.37 1.44 5.33
N LYS A 52 -27.09 2.50 5.03
CA LYS A 52 -27.22 3.02 3.66
C LYS A 52 -25.86 3.48 3.12
N CYS A 53 -25.60 3.15 1.87
CA CYS A 53 -24.41 3.58 1.15
C CYS A 53 -24.72 4.83 0.33
N VAL A 54 -23.82 5.83 0.35
CA VAL A 54 -24.00 7.05 -0.46
C VAL A 54 -24.00 6.74 -1.97
N LEU A 55 -23.19 5.74 -2.38
CA LEU A 55 -23.12 5.29 -3.78
C LEU A 55 -24.24 4.33 -4.17
N HIS A 56 -24.88 3.68 -3.18
CA HIS A 56 -25.97 2.71 -3.38
C HIS A 56 -27.12 2.99 -2.40
N PRO A 57 -27.86 4.08 -2.56
CA PRO A 57 -28.82 4.56 -1.56
C PRO A 57 -30.00 3.61 -1.34
N ILE A 58 -30.27 2.71 -2.30
CA ILE A 58 -31.39 1.75 -2.27
C ILE A 58 -31.05 0.47 -1.48
N ARG A 59 -29.76 0.19 -1.27
CA ARG A 59 -29.30 -1.03 -0.58
C ARG A 59 -28.69 -0.69 0.76
N GLU A 60 -29.16 -1.35 1.80
CA GLU A 60 -28.46 -1.41 3.08
C GLU A 60 -27.33 -2.43 2.98
N ASN A 61 -26.15 -2.02 3.44
CA ASN A 61 -24.97 -2.88 3.46
C ASN A 61 -24.50 -3.04 4.90
N ILE A 62 -24.17 -4.25 5.29
CA ILE A 62 -23.52 -4.52 6.56
C ILE A 62 -22.15 -3.81 6.54
N CYS A 63 -21.88 -3.01 7.55
CA CYS A 63 -20.65 -2.24 7.69
C CYS A 63 -20.03 -2.50 9.05
N VAL A 64 -18.72 -2.71 9.10
CA VAL A 64 -17.94 -2.70 10.34
C VAL A 64 -17.90 -1.27 10.87
N GLU A 65 -18.12 -1.10 12.18
CA GLU A 65 -18.10 0.21 12.86
C GLU A 65 -17.22 0.17 14.10
N ASN A 66 -16.74 1.35 14.47
CA ASN A 66 -16.00 1.62 15.72
C ASN A 66 -14.77 0.70 15.93
N ASP A 67 -14.20 0.21 14.87
CA ASP A 67 -12.98 -0.60 14.89
C ASP A 67 -11.75 0.30 14.78
N THR A 68 -10.81 0.16 15.71
CA THR A 68 -9.57 0.96 15.75
C THR A 68 -8.70 0.70 14.52
N ALA A 69 -8.58 -0.57 14.12
CA ALA A 69 -7.81 -0.95 12.94
C ALA A 69 -8.42 -0.39 11.66
N LEU A 70 -9.77 -0.41 11.56
CA LEU A 70 -10.49 0.20 10.43
C LEU A 70 -10.25 1.71 10.35
N ASN A 71 -10.27 2.40 11.49
CA ASN A 71 -10.02 3.83 11.55
C ASN A 71 -8.58 4.17 11.17
N TYR A 72 -7.61 3.40 11.65
CA TYR A 72 -6.21 3.51 11.28
C TYR A 72 -6.01 3.29 9.79
N ALA A 73 -6.54 2.19 9.25
CA ALA A 73 -6.47 1.89 7.83
C ALA A 73 -7.08 3.00 6.95
N ALA A 74 -8.16 3.64 7.41
CA ALA A 74 -8.76 4.78 6.70
C ALA A 74 -7.79 5.96 6.57
N ASP A 75 -7.11 6.32 7.67
CA ASP A 75 -6.14 7.42 7.64
C ASP A 75 -4.89 7.04 6.81
N MET A 76 -4.37 5.80 6.96
CA MET A 76 -3.23 5.31 6.18
C MET A 76 -3.53 5.26 4.68
N GLY A 77 -4.71 4.81 4.29
CA GLY A 77 -5.12 4.79 2.88
C GLY A 77 -5.13 6.18 2.25
N VAL A 78 -5.59 7.20 2.99
CA VAL A 78 -5.57 8.58 2.52
C VAL A 78 -4.14 9.13 2.43
N ILE A 79 -3.27 8.81 3.40
CA ILE A 79 -1.85 9.20 3.38
C ILE A 79 -1.15 8.59 2.17
N LEU A 80 -1.28 7.27 1.96
CA LEU A 80 -0.63 6.59 0.84
C LEU A 80 -1.10 7.11 -0.52
N THR A 81 -2.43 7.28 -0.68
CA THR A 81 -2.98 7.84 -1.92
C THR A 81 -2.43 9.23 -2.20
N TYR A 82 -2.37 10.08 -1.18
CA TYR A 82 -1.85 11.44 -1.35
C TYR A 82 -0.36 11.45 -1.67
N LEU A 83 0.46 10.64 -0.99
CA LEU A 83 1.90 10.55 -1.24
C LEU A 83 2.20 10.01 -2.64
N LYS A 84 1.42 9.03 -3.10
CA LYS A 84 1.50 8.57 -4.50
C LYS A 84 1.18 9.67 -5.50
N LEU A 85 0.11 10.44 -5.28
CA LEU A 85 -0.23 11.57 -6.16
C LEU A 85 0.83 12.67 -6.15
N LEU A 86 1.50 12.86 -5.01
CA LEU A 86 2.61 13.81 -4.90
C LEU A 86 3.81 13.34 -5.70
N ASP A 87 4.11 12.05 -5.70
CA ASP A 87 5.16 11.42 -6.49
C ASP A 87 4.85 11.55 -7.99
N ASP A 88 3.66 11.16 -8.44
CA ASP A 88 3.19 11.33 -9.81
C ASP A 88 3.29 12.80 -10.29
N TRP A 89 3.01 13.77 -9.39
CA TRP A 89 3.18 15.18 -9.70
C TRP A 89 4.65 15.60 -9.82
N ASN A 90 5.52 15.07 -8.96
CA ASN A 90 6.94 15.41 -8.99
C ASN A 90 7.64 14.87 -10.23
N ASP A 91 7.27 13.69 -10.68
CA ASP A 91 7.88 13.02 -11.82
C ASP A 91 7.28 13.53 -13.15
N ASP A 92 5.97 13.49 -13.32
CA ASP A 92 5.32 13.76 -14.61
C ASP A 92 4.75 15.18 -14.75
N LYS A 93 4.70 15.97 -13.65
CA LYS A 93 3.98 17.26 -13.59
C LYS A 93 2.53 17.14 -14.07
N SER A 94 1.90 16.00 -13.82
CA SER A 94 0.57 15.67 -14.29
C SER A 94 -0.50 16.60 -13.69
N ILE A 95 -1.22 17.34 -14.55
CA ILE A 95 -2.32 18.19 -14.11
C ILE A 95 -3.42 17.37 -13.41
N LYS A 96 -3.61 16.11 -13.82
CA LYS A 96 -4.55 15.19 -13.17
C LYS A 96 -4.12 14.88 -11.74
N ALA A 97 -2.81 14.64 -11.50
CA ALA A 97 -2.28 14.45 -10.16
C ALA A 97 -2.51 15.68 -9.29
N LEU A 98 -2.26 16.89 -9.81
CA LEU A 98 -2.51 18.14 -9.08
C LEU A 98 -3.98 18.29 -8.66
N PHE A 99 -4.94 18.07 -9.58
CA PHE A 99 -6.37 18.11 -9.25
C PHE A 99 -6.74 17.08 -8.19
N SER A 100 -6.22 15.85 -8.32
CA SER A 100 -6.46 14.78 -7.35
C SER A 100 -5.88 15.14 -5.98
N MET A 101 -4.67 15.72 -5.92
CA MET A 101 -4.07 16.21 -4.67
C MET A 101 -4.96 17.26 -3.97
N LEU A 102 -5.56 18.18 -4.71
CA LEU A 102 -6.49 19.17 -4.16
C LEU A 102 -7.72 18.50 -3.52
N LEU A 103 -8.26 17.45 -4.14
CA LEU A 103 -9.38 16.68 -3.58
C LEU A 103 -9.00 15.97 -2.28
N PHE A 104 -7.74 15.50 -2.15
CA PHE A 104 -7.24 14.81 -0.97
C PHE A 104 -6.67 15.74 0.11
N ALA A 105 -6.38 17.01 -0.19
CA ALA A 105 -5.68 17.95 0.69
C ALA A 105 -6.28 18.05 2.11
N ASN A 106 -7.60 18.19 2.22
CA ASN A 106 -8.27 18.23 3.51
C ASN A 106 -8.21 16.89 4.26
N GLY A 107 -8.33 15.79 3.51
CA GLY A 107 -8.26 14.44 4.07
C GLY A 107 -6.88 14.13 4.65
N VAL A 108 -5.82 14.37 3.87
CA VAL A 108 -4.45 14.10 4.29
C VAL A 108 -4.02 15.01 5.45
N ARG A 109 -4.46 16.27 5.48
CA ARG A 109 -4.17 17.17 6.61
C ARG A 109 -4.70 16.61 7.92
N LYS A 110 -5.90 16.01 7.94
CA LYS A 110 -6.46 15.37 9.12
C LYS A 110 -5.74 14.07 9.46
N ALA A 111 -5.51 13.19 8.47
CA ALA A 111 -4.82 11.93 8.65
C ALA A 111 -3.39 12.14 9.18
N LYS A 112 -2.64 13.08 8.61
CA LYS A 112 -1.31 13.49 9.11
C LYS A 112 -1.34 14.00 10.55
N LYS A 113 -2.41 14.69 10.96
CA LYS A 113 -2.56 15.14 12.35
C LYS A 113 -2.78 13.97 13.32
N HIS A 114 -3.47 12.91 12.87
CA HIS A 114 -3.68 11.72 13.67
C HIS A 114 -2.40 10.86 13.77
N TYR A 115 -1.64 10.77 12.67
CA TYR A 115 -0.48 9.86 12.50
C TYR A 115 0.72 10.61 11.88
N PRO A 116 1.29 11.59 12.60
CA PRO A 116 2.39 12.41 12.05
C PRO A 116 3.69 11.61 11.88
N ARG A 117 3.96 10.63 12.75
CA ARG A 117 5.17 9.80 12.68
C ARG A 117 5.13 8.86 11.49
N GLU A 118 4.01 8.16 11.29
CA GLU A 118 3.79 7.25 10.17
C GLU A 118 3.87 8.01 8.84
N TYR A 119 3.24 9.17 8.75
CA TYR A 119 3.32 10.02 7.56
C TYR A 119 4.77 10.38 7.20
N GLU A 120 5.55 10.86 8.15
CA GLU A 120 6.94 11.26 7.89
C GLU A 120 7.84 10.04 7.61
N SER A 121 7.60 8.90 8.25
CA SER A 121 8.36 7.68 8.02
C SER A 121 8.07 7.09 6.64
N ILE A 122 6.80 7.01 6.24
CA ILE A 122 6.40 6.54 4.89
C ILE A 122 6.96 7.49 3.82
N ARG A 123 6.87 8.81 4.04
CA ARG A 123 7.42 9.78 3.10
C ARG A 123 8.93 9.60 2.90
N LYS A 124 9.69 9.39 3.98
CA LYS A 124 11.14 9.14 3.88
C LYS A 124 11.46 7.87 3.08
N CYS A 125 10.68 6.80 3.25
CA CYS A 125 10.87 5.58 2.47
C CYS A 125 10.60 5.83 0.97
N LEU A 126 9.56 6.60 0.64
CA LEU A 126 9.25 6.97 -0.75
C LEU A 126 10.30 7.92 -1.35
N ASP A 127 10.75 8.93 -0.59
CA ASP A 127 11.82 9.84 -1.03
C ASP A 127 13.13 9.07 -1.32
N GLU A 128 13.46 8.07 -0.50
CA GLU A 128 14.63 7.21 -0.70
C GLU A 128 14.44 6.29 -1.91
N LEU A 129 13.27 5.68 -2.08
CA LEU A 129 12.96 4.87 -3.26
C LEU A 129 13.11 5.69 -4.54
N SER A 130 12.50 6.87 -4.61
CA SER A 130 12.62 7.78 -5.75
C SER A 130 14.08 8.18 -6.02
N ARG A 131 14.89 8.37 -4.98
CA ARG A 131 16.32 8.65 -5.11
C ARG A 131 17.07 7.46 -5.74
N LEU A 132 16.80 6.24 -5.29
CA LEU A 132 17.42 5.03 -5.83
C LEU A 132 17.05 4.83 -7.30
N GLU A 133 15.78 5.00 -7.65
CA GLU A 133 15.26 4.89 -9.00
C GLU A 133 15.90 5.93 -9.95
N LYS A 134 15.96 7.20 -9.53
CA LYS A 134 16.60 8.27 -10.31
C LYS A 134 18.10 8.05 -10.52
N ASN A 135 18.76 7.34 -9.60
CA ASN A 135 20.16 6.95 -9.72
C ASN A 135 20.35 5.62 -10.46
N ASN A 136 19.30 5.07 -11.06
CA ASN A 136 19.31 3.79 -11.77
C ASN A 136 19.93 2.67 -10.93
N CYS A 137 19.46 2.52 -9.66
CA CYS A 137 19.96 1.51 -8.73
C CYS A 137 19.81 0.10 -9.32
N LYS A 138 20.90 -0.68 -9.29
CA LYS A 138 20.94 -2.06 -9.82
C LYS A 138 20.64 -3.12 -8.74
N GLU A 139 20.61 -2.72 -7.49
CA GLU A 139 20.39 -3.60 -6.35
C GLU A 139 18.89 -3.72 -6.06
N ILE A 140 18.29 -4.83 -6.49
CA ILE A 140 16.86 -5.10 -6.32
C ILE A 140 16.46 -5.06 -4.85
N ASP A 141 17.33 -5.57 -3.97
CA ASP A 141 17.05 -5.64 -2.54
C ASP A 141 16.98 -4.26 -1.89
N GLU A 142 17.78 -3.28 -2.32
CA GLU A 142 17.74 -1.92 -1.79
C GLU A 142 16.43 -1.20 -2.16
N THR A 143 16.00 -1.31 -3.41
CA THR A 143 14.74 -0.71 -3.85
C THR A 143 13.53 -1.39 -3.23
N ALA A 144 13.54 -2.71 -3.15
CA ALA A 144 12.49 -3.49 -2.51
C ALA A 144 12.41 -3.23 -0.99
N ASP A 145 13.54 -2.99 -0.30
CA ASP A 145 13.59 -2.66 1.13
C ASP A 145 12.83 -1.36 1.43
N CYS A 146 12.96 -0.33 0.60
CA CYS A 146 12.23 0.92 0.79
C CYS A 146 10.71 0.68 0.84
N PHE A 147 10.17 -0.10 -0.09
CA PHE A 147 8.74 -0.42 -0.14
C PHE A 147 8.32 -1.40 0.96
N ALA A 148 9.18 -2.36 1.28
CA ALA A 148 8.98 -3.30 2.39
C ALA A 148 8.82 -2.58 3.73
N ARG A 149 9.63 -1.58 4.02
CA ARG A 149 9.53 -0.75 5.23
C ARG A 149 8.23 0.04 5.31
N ILE A 150 7.68 0.49 4.19
CA ILE A 150 6.37 1.14 4.19
C ILE A 150 5.32 0.18 4.73
N LEU A 151 5.27 -1.06 4.24
CA LEU A 151 4.30 -2.04 4.73
C LEU A 151 4.60 -2.48 6.16
N GLU A 152 5.85 -2.58 6.57
CA GLU A 152 6.22 -2.83 7.97
C GLU A 152 5.60 -1.76 8.89
N ILE A 153 5.73 -0.47 8.55
CA ILE A 153 5.12 0.64 9.29
C ILE A 153 3.61 0.49 9.34
N LEU A 154 2.95 0.18 8.22
CA LEU A 154 1.51 0.02 8.15
C LEU A 154 0.98 -1.14 8.99
N PHE A 155 1.76 -2.21 9.12
CA PHE A 155 1.37 -3.41 9.88
C PHE A 155 1.70 -3.33 11.36
N THR A 156 2.44 -2.31 11.82
CA THR A 156 2.88 -2.17 13.21
C THR A 156 2.36 -0.92 13.93
N PRO A 157 1.06 -0.63 13.88
CA PRO A 157 0.51 0.54 14.56
C PRO A 157 0.71 0.47 16.07
N ASP A 158 0.78 1.63 16.71
CA ASP A 158 1.08 1.75 18.15
C ASP A 158 0.02 1.10 19.05
N PHE A 159 -1.23 0.97 18.59
CA PHE A 159 -2.29 0.30 19.37
C PHE A 159 -2.12 -1.23 19.46
N ILE A 160 -1.18 -1.83 18.73
CA ILE A 160 -0.76 -3.23 18.93
C ILE A 160 0.33 -3.24 20.00
N GLU A 161 -0.07 -3.45 21.26
CA GLU A 161 0.82 -3.40 22.42
C GLU A 161 1.61 -4.70 22.62
N ASP A 162 1.04 -5.83 22.21
CA ASP A 162 1.66 -7.15 22.33
C ASP A 162 2.90 -7.24 21.43
N LYS A 163 4.07 -7.41 22.07
CA LYS A 163 5.38 -7.41 21.38
C LYS A 163 5.53 -8.55 20.38
N ASP A 164 5.01 -9.74 20.69
CA ASP A 164 5.11 -10.90 19.80
C ASP A 164 4.22 -10.71 18.57
N LYS A 165 2.99 -10.23 18.76
CA LYS A 165 2.11 -9.87 17.65
C LYS A 165 2.72 -8.77 16.78
N LYS A 166 3.26 -7.72 17.40
CA LYS A 166 3.92 -6.62 16.68
C LYS A 166 5.11 -7.12 15.86
N ARG A 167 5.93 -8.02 16.41
CA ARG A 167 7.05 -8.65 15.70
C ARG A 167 6.58 -9.50 14.50
N ILE A 168 5.53 -10.29 14.67
CA ILE A 168 4.96 -11.12 13.58
C ILE A 168 4.37 -10.22 12.49
N LEU A 169 3.65 -9.17 12.87
CA LEU A 169 3.08 -8.22 11.92
C LEU A 169 4.15 -7.42 11.18
N ALA A 170 5.23 -7.01 11.85
CA ALA A 170 6.39 -6.38 11.23
C ALA A 170 6.99 -7.26 10.14
N TRP A 171 7.26 -8.53 10.50
CA TRP A 171 7.79 -9.52 9.55
C TRP A 171 6.83 -9.77 8.38
N LEU A 172 5.54 -9.90 8.65
CA LEU A 172 4.50 -10.08 7.63
C LEU A 172 4.44 -8.88 6.69
N GLY A 173 4.37 -7.67 7.25
CA GLY A 173 4.32 -6.43 6.49
C GLY A 173 5.55 -6.26 5.61
N TYR A 174 6.75 -6.38 6.18
CA TYR A 174 8.01 -6.27 5.46
C TYR A 174 8.10 -7.24 4.27
N ASN A 175 7.86 -8.54 4.51
CA ASN A 175 7.94 -9.52 3.43
C ASN A 175 6.85 -9.35 2.38
N THR A 176 5.63 -8.98 2.78
CA THR A 176 4.54 -8.67 1.85
C THR A 176 4.91 -7.48 0.96
N GLY A 177 5.46 -6.40 1.54
CA GLY A 177 5.90 -5.23 0.79
C GLY A 177 7.01 -5.55 -0.20
N ARG A 178 8.02 -6.30 0.22
CA ARG A 178 9.09 -6.77 -0.65
C ARG A 178 8.55 -7.58 -1.83
N TRP A 179 7.64 -8.52 -1.56
CA TRP A 179 6.99 -9.32 -2.60
C TRP A 179 6.18 -8.48 -3.59
N ILE A 180 5.38 -7.54 -3.09
CA ILE A 180 4.57 -6.66 -3.95
C ILE A 180 5.47 -5.87 -4.89
N TYR A 181 6.54 -5.24 -4.38
CA TYR A 181 7.47 -4.47 -5.21
C TYR A 181 8.11 -5.32 -6.32
N ILE A 182 8.61 -6.51 -5.98
CA ILE A 182 9.27 -7.41 -6.92
C ILE A 182 8.29 -7.92 -7.99
N ILE A 183 7.08 -8.32 -7.58
CA ILE A 183 6.05 -8.83 -8.52
C ILE A 183 5.59 -7.71 -9.46
N ASP A 184 5.42 -6.51 -8.95
CA ASP A 184 4.99 -5.35 -9.74
C ASP A 184 6.05 -4.99 -10.78
N ALA A 185 7.31 -4.89 -10.36
CA ALA A 185 8.44 -4.68 -11.26
C ALA A 185 8.55 -5.77 -12.35
N TYR A 186 8.29 -7.05 -12.02
CA TYR A 186 8.27 -8.13 -12.98
C TYR A 186 7.11 -8.00 -13.98
N ASN A 187 5.93 -7.68 -13.51
CA ASN A 187 4.74 -7.55 -14.35
C ASN A 187 4.83 -6.34 -15.28
N ASP A 188 5.35 -5.22 -14.79
CA ASP A 188 5.46 -3.97 -15.55
C ASP A 188 6.72 -3.88 -16.43
N LEU A 189 7.65 -4.85 -16.35
CA LEU A 189 8.95 -4.81 -17.04
C LEU A 189 8.85 -4.44 -18.54
N GLU A 190 7.94 -5.06 -19.29
CA GLU A 190 7.80 -4.76 -20.73
C GLU A 190 7.27 -3.37 -21.02
N LYS A 191 6.38 -2.90 -20.15
CA LYS A 191 5.76 -1.58 -20.23
C LYS A 191 6.79 -0.50 -19.90
N ASP A 192 7.57 -0.71 -18.83
CA ASP A 192 8.58 0.23 -18.36
C ASP A 192 9.72 0.35 -19.37
N VAL A 193 10.19 -0.77 -19.92
CA VAL A 193 11.19 -0.76 -21.01
C VAL A 193 10.69 0.03 -22.23
N LYS A 194 9.41 -0.15 -22.63
CA LYS A 194 8.84 0.59 -23.78
C LYS A 194 8.71 2.08 -23.54
N LYS A 195 8.47 2.49 -22.29
CA LYS A 195 8.34 3.89 -21.89
C LYS A 195 9.66 4.54 -21.52
N ASN A 196 10.72 3.75 -21.41
CA ASN A 196 12.00 4.15 -20.83
C ASN A 196 11.88 4.63 -19.38
N ASP A 197 10.90 4.04 -18.64
CA ASP A 197 10.76 4.23 -17.20
C ASP A 197 11.75 3.32 -16.45
N TYR A 198 12.09 3.67 -15.21
CA TYR A 198 12.92 2.83 -14.37
C TYR A 198 12.22 1.50 -14.07
N ASN A 199 13.00 0.42 -14.09
CA ASN A 199 12.59 -0.89 -13.60
C ASN A 199 13.81 -1.61 -13.02
N THR A 200 13.71 -2.06 -11.78
CA THR A 200 14.83 -2.64 -11.02
C THR A 200 15.46 -3.86 -11.73
N PHE A 201 14.67 -4.68 -12.42
CA PHE A 201 15.17 -5.81 -13.20
C PHE A 201 15.92 -5.33 -14.45
N LYS A 202 15.39 -4.32 -15.15
CA LYS A 202 16.09 -3.75 -16.31
C LYS A 202 17.40 -3.08 -15.90
N ALA A 203 17.42 -2.39 -14.78
CA ALA A 203 18.64 -1.79 -14.25
C ALA A 203 19.70 -2.84 -13.91
N LYS A 204 19.30 -3.98 -13.32
CA LYS A 204 20.22 -5.08 -12.98
C LYS A 204 20.74 -5.82 -14.21
N TYR A 205 19.88 -6.07 -15.18
CA TYR A 205 20.23 -6.86 -16.39
C TYR A 205 20.27 -5.97 -17.63
N GLU A 206 21.10 -4.93 -17.62
CA GLU A 206 21.17 -3.86 -18.64
C GLU A 206 21.29 -4.39 -20.08
N ASP A 207 22.07 -5.45 -20.28
CA ASP A 207 22.38 -6.01 -21.61
C ASP A 207 21.30 -6.94 -22.16
N LYS A 208 20.26 -7.28 -21.37
CA LYS A 208 19.19 -8.19 -21.75
C LYS A 208 17.93 -7.45 -22.17
N ASN A 209 17.19 -8.03 -23.10
CA ASN A 209 15.83 -7.57 -23.40
C ASN A 209 14.83 -8.07 -22.34
N ALA A 210 13.61 -7.53 -22.36
CA ALA A 210 12.59 -7.85 -21.35
C ALA A 210 12.24 -9.36 -21.29
N GLN A 211 12.22 -10.05 -22.42
CA GLN A 211 11.92 -11.49 -22.46
C GLN A 211 13.06 -12.31 -21.85
N GLU A 212 14.30 -12.01 -22.21
CA GLU A 212 15.49 -12.66 -21.66
C GLU A 212 15.59 -12.45 -20.14
N ILE A 213 15.23 -11.26 -19.64
CA ILE A 213 15.17 -10.98 -18.20
C ILE A 213 14.11 -11.88 -17.53
N LYS A 214 12.91 -11.96 -18.09
CA LYS A 214 11.83 -12.80 -17.55
C LYS A 214 12.21 -14.28 -17.52
N ASP A 215 12.88 -14.76 -18.55
CA ASP A 215 13.33 -16.15 -18.62
C ASP A 215 14.40 -16.43 -17.56
N THR A 216 15.37 -15.52 -17.39
CA THR A 216 16.39 -15.60 -16.32
C THR A 216 15.75 -15.66 -14.94
N ILE A 217 14.81 -14.76 -14.63
CA ILE A 217 14.11 -14.72 -13.33
C ILE A 217 13.34 -16.03 -13.10
N ARG A 218 12.71 -16.56 -14.14
CA ARG A 218 11.95 -17.83 -14.02
C ARG A 218 12.88 -19.00 -13.73
N GLU A 219 14.04 -19.08 -14.36
CA GLU A 219 15.05 -20.11 -14.11
C GLU A 219 15.61 -20.03 -12.69
N ASP A 220 15.90 -18.81 -12.20
CA ASP A 220 16.37 -18.57 -10.83
C ASP A 220 15.31 -19.00 -9.78
N LEU A 221 14.04 -18.70 -10.02
CA LEU A 221 12.94 -19.12 -9.18
C LEU A 221 12.78 -20.65 -9.16
N TYR A 222 12.84 -21.30 -10.32
CA TYR A 222 12.78 -22.76 -10.42
C TYR A 222 13.92 -23.41 -9.64
N THR A 223 15.14 -22.91 -9.78
CA THR A 223 16.31 -23.40 -9.07
C THR A 223 16.16 -23.25 -7.57
N SER A 224 15.74 -22.07 -7.10
CA SER A 224 15.52 -21.81 -5.67
C SER A 224 14.44 -22.71 -5.07
N MET A 225 13.35 -22.97 -5.79
CA MET A 225 12.27 -23.85 -5.33
C MET A 225 12.72 -25.31 -5.25
N THR A 226 13.56 -25.78 -6.17
CA THR A 226 14.08 -27.13 -6.18
C THR A 226 14.97 -27.38 -4.98
N PHE A 227 15.87 -26.46 -4.64
CA PHE A 227 16.72 -26.55 -3.45
C PHE A 227 15.95 -26.46 -2.12
N THR A 228 14.75 -25.93 -2.11
CA THR A 228 13.94 -25.82 -0.88
C THR A 228 13.12 -27.08 -0.61
N LEU A 229 12.96 -27.95 -1.59
CA LEU A 229 12.18 -29.21 -1.51
C LEU A 229 13.05 -30.46 -1.30
N GLU A 230 14.38 -30.35 -1.36
CA GLU A 230 15.35 -31.36 -0.99
C GLU A 230 15.81 -31.19 0.48
#